data_1fc21950b13719b2596ad8ef99289506
#
_entry.id   1fc21950b13719b2596ad8ef99289506
#
_cell.length_a   1.000
_cell.length_b   1.000
_cell.length_c   1.000
_cell.angle_alpha   90.00
_cell.angle_beta   90.00
_cell.angle_gamma   90.00
#
_symmetry.space_group_name_H-M   'P 1'
#
loop_
_entity.id
_entity.type
_entity.pdbx_description
1 polymer ?
#
loop_
_entity_poly.entity_id
_entity_poly.type
_entity_poly.pdbx_seq_one_letter_code
_entity_poly.pdbx_strand_id
1 'polypeptide(L)'
;MCIRDRPSDVRELRATVIAAAAAGGDAWTIGEIRRRYAPLQGRNESLIHPDLVRTILTHGVKHGGKAEYETALRMYREPRTPLHRNYALMALGSTHEPALIERTIKLVFDGEVPLQDYTYIFQALASNVHSRRRLWEATKQHFDELSGSLRGNFGLMGVVKACLLYTSPSP
;
A
#
# COMPACT_ATOMS: atom_id res chain seq x y z
N MET A 1 -25.74 -17.78 7.20
CA MET A 1 -24.79 -17.81 8.33
C MET A 1 -24.02 -16.48 8.31
N CYS A 2 -24.30 -15.58 9.26
CA CYS A 2 -23.74 -14.23 9.28
C CYS A 2 -22.25 -14.27 9.60
N ILE A 3 -21.44 -13.57 8.79
CA ILE A 3 -19.98 -13.43 8.99
C ILE A 3 -19.64 -12.80 10.35
N ARG A 4 -20.63 -12.17 10.99
CA ARG A 4 -20.50 -11.46 12.25
C ARG A 4 -20.19 -12.34 13.47
N ASP A 5 -20.51 -13.63 13.38
CA ASP A 5 -20.41 -14.56 14.51
C ASP A 5 -19.17 -15.47 14.43
N ARG A 6 -18.28 -15.24 13.48
CA ARG A 6 -17.05 -16.03 13.39
C ARG A 6 -16.00 -15.49 14.38
N PRO A 7 -15.23 -16.37 15.04
CA PRO A 7 -14.11 -16.00 15.87
C PRO A 7 -13.14 -15.05 15.10
N SER A 8 -12.48 -14.13 15.81
CA SER A 8 -11.57 -13.12 15.23
C SER A 8 -10.47 -13.75 14.37
N ASP A 9 -9.90 -14.85 14.84
CA ASP A 9 -8.86 -15.63 14.18
C ASP A 9 -9.29 -16.19 12.82
N VAL A 10 -10.55 -16.68 12.70
CA VAL A 10 -11.09 -17.15 11.42
C VAL A 10 -11.28 -16.01 10.42
N ARG A 11 -11.64 -14.80 10.89
CA ARG A 11 -11.77 -13.62 10.04
C ARG A 11 -10.41 -13.14 9.52
N GLU A 12 -9.42 -13.10 10.41
CA GLU A 12 -8.05 -12.72 10.08
C GLU A 12 -7.43 -13.74 9.11
N LEU A 13 -7.59 -15.02 9.36
CA LEU A 13 -7.14 -16.08 8.46
C LEU A 13 -7.79 -15.93 7.07
N ARG A 14 -9.08 -15.63 7.00
CA ARG A 14 -9.75 -15.38 5.72
C ARG A 14 -9.14 -14.24 4.94
N ALA A 15 -8.87 -13.11 5.58
CA ALA A 15 -8.24 -11.96 4.94
C ALA A 15 -6.83 -12.30 4.44
N THR A 16 -6.06 -13.05 5.23
CA THR A 16 -4.72 -13.54 4.89
C THR A 16 -4.74 -14.47 3.68
N VAL A 17 -5.64 -15.46 3.67
CA VAL A 17 -5.76 -16.41 2.55
C VAL A 17 -6.18 -15.71 1.25
N ILE A 18 -7.13 -14.76 1.32
CA ILE A 18 -7.53 -13.97 0.13
C ILE A 18 -6.35 -13.14 -0.38
N ALA A 19 -5.58 -12.50 0.52
CA ALA A 19 -4.41 -11.74 0.14
C ALA A 19 -3.33 -12.62 -0.50
N ALA A 20 -3.07 -13.81 0.05
CA ALA A 20 -2.11 -14.77 -0.49
C ALA A 20 -2.53 -15.30 -1.88
N ALA A 21 -3.80 -15.66 -2.06
CA ALA A 21 -4.32 -16.10 -3.34
C ALA A 21 -4.20 -14.98 -4.41
N ALA A 22 -4.58 -13.77 -4.08
CA ALA A 22 -4.43 -12.61 -4.97
C ALA A 22 -2.96 -12.30 -5.29
N ALA A 23 -2.06 -12.43 -4.31
CA ALA A 23 -0.62 -12.25 -4.50
C ALA A 23 -0.04 -13.34 -5.43
N GLY A 24 -0.54 -14.56 -5.34
CA GLY A 24 -0.21 -15.69 -6.21
C GLY A 24 -0.81 -15.61 -7.61
N GLY A 25 -1.62 -14.60 -7.91
CA GLY A 25 -2.19 -14.40 -9.25
C GLY A 25 -3.47 -15.18 -9.53
N ASP A 26 -4.18 -15.68 -8.48
CA ASP A 26 -5.45 -16.37 -8.66
C ASP A 26 -6.50 -15.48 -9.32
N ALA A 27 -6.86 -15.81 -10.55
CA ALA A 27 -7.71 -15.00 -11.41
C ALA A 27 -9.13 -14.78 -10.84
N TRP A 28 -9.68 -15.79 -10.17
CA TRP A 28 -11.00 -15.70 -9.54
C TRP A 28 -10.97 -14.72 -8.37
N THR A 29 -9.98 -14.84 -7.49
CA THR A 29 -9.79 -13.96 -6.34
C THR A 29 -9.57 -12.51 -6.78
N ILE A 30 -8.73 -12.28 -7.81
CA ILE A 30 -8.49 -10.95 -8.38
C ILE A 30 -9.79 -10.38 -8.96
N GLY A 31 -10.57 -11.17 -9.67
CA GLY A 31 -11.88 -10.77 -10.20
C GLY A 31 -12.86 -10.36 -9.10
N GLU A 32 -12.91 -11.13 -7.99
CA GLU A 32 -13.71 -10.80 -6.83
C GLU A 32 -13.28 -9.48 -6.16
N ILE A 33 -11.97 -9.27 -6.02
CA ILE A 33 -11.42 -8.04 -5.46
C ILE A 33 -11.81 -6.84 -6.33
N ARG A 34 -11.66 -6.92 -7.65
CA ARG A 34 -12.05 -5.85 -8.57
C ARG A 34 -13.54 -5.51 -8.45
N ARG A 35 -14.40 -6.51 -8.39
CA ARG A 35 -15.84 -6.31 -8.23
C ARG A 35 -16.16 -5.61 -6.89
N ARG A 36 -15.47 -5.98 -5.81
CA ARG A 36 -15.64 -5.39 -4.49
C ARG A 36 -14.94 -4.05 -4.32
N TYR A 37 -14.15 -3.62 -5.29
CA TYR A 37 -13.53 -2.30 -5.30
C TYR A 37 -14.52 -1.18 -5.66
N ALA A 38 -15.56 -1.46 -6.44
CA ALA A 38 -16.55 -0.48 -6.87
C ALA A 38 -17.19 0.32 -5.72
N PRO A 39 -17.57 -0.28 -4.56
CA PRO A 39 -18.03 0.47 -3.40
C PRO A 39 -17.05 1.53 -2.90
N LEU A 40 -15.73 1.29 -2.96
CA LEU A 40 -14.71 2.28 -2.56
C LEU A 40 -14.69 3.48 -3.51
N GLN A 41 -14.85 3.23 -4.82
CA GLN A 41 -14.98 4.29 -5.82
C GLN A 41 -16.21 5.15 -5.55
N GLY A 42 -17.33 4.54 -5.17
CA GLY A 42 -18.59 5.18 -4.81
C GLY A 42 -18.66 5.79 -3.41
N ARG A 43 -17.54 5.85 -2.67
CA ARG A 43 -17.46 6.32 -1.27
C ARG A 43 -18.35 5.52 -0.29
N ASN A 44 -18.71 4.29 -0.65
CA ASN A 44 -19.57 3.43 0.19
C ASN A 44 -18.76 2.28 0.82
N GLU A 45 -17.76 2.64 1.62
CA GLU A 45 -16.85 1.71 2.29
C GLU A 45 -17.56 0.77 3.27
N SER A 46 -18.74 1.17 3.79
CA SER A 46 -19.52 0.37 4.73
C SER A 46 -20.02 -0.97 4.14
N LEU A 47 -20.03 -1.10 2.81
CA LEU A 47 -20.36 -2.34 2.13
C LEU A 47 -19.22 -3.37 2.15
N ILE A 48 -18.02 -2.96 2.59
CA ILE A 48 -16.86 -3.83 2.68
C ILE A 48 -16.62 -4.20 4.14
N HIS A 49 -16.40 -5.50 4.39
CA HIS A 49 -16.05 -5.93 5.74
C HIS A 49 -14.72 -5.28 6.16
N PRO A 50 -14.60 -4.71 7.36
CA PRO A 50 -13.41 -3.98 7.81
C PRO A 50 -12.10 -4.75 7.62
N ASP A 51 -12.09 -6.06 7.91
CA ASP A 51 -10.91 -6.93 7.79
C ASP A 51 -10.44 -7.11 6.33
N LEU A 52 -11.28 -6.81 5.33
CA LEU A 52 -10.97 -6.95 3.91
C LEU A 52 -10.58 -5.63 3.24
N VAL A 53 -10.79 -4.49 3.88
CA VAL A 53 -10.52 -3.17 3.29
C VAL A 53 -9.08 -3.07 2.81
N ARG A 54 -8.11 -3.45 3.64
CA ARG A 54 -6.69 -3.45 3.28
C ARG A 54 -6.42 -4.32 2.06
N THR A 55 -6.90 -5.56 2.05
CA THR A 55 -6.67 -6.51 0.96
C THR A 55 -7.29 -6.02 -0.34
N ILE A 56 -8.54 -5.52 -0.29
CA ILE A 56 -9.24 -5.00 -1.45
C ILE A 56 -8.54 -3.78 -2.01
N LEU A 57 -8.13 -2.81 -1.16
CA LEU A 57 -7.39 -1.62 -1.58
C LEU A 57 -6.06 -1.98 -2.24
N THR A 58 -5.23 -2.77 -1.55
CA THR A 58 -3.88 -3.11 -2.03
C THR A 58 -3.93 -3.86 -3.35
N HIS A 59 -4.71 -4.94 -3.42
CA HIS A 59 -4.79 -5.74 -4.65
C HIS A 59 -5.65 -5.09 -5.73
N GLY A 60 -6.61 -4.24 -5.37
CA GLY A 60 -7.34 -3.41 -6.33
C GLY A 60 -6.42 -2.45 -7.07
N VAL A 61 -5.55 -1.74 -6.37
CA VAL A 61 -4.55 -0.85 -6.99
C VAL A 61 -3.47 -1.65 -7.74
N LYS A 62 -3.01 -2.77 -7.15
CA LYS A 62 -1.98 -3.63 -7.76
C LYS A 62 -2.39 -4.17 -9.14
N HIS A 63 -3.62 -4.62 -9.29
CA HIS A 63 -4.14 -5.25 -10.51
C HIS A 63 -5.08 -4.33 -11.30
N GLY A 64 -5.34 -3.13 -10.80
CA GLY A 64 -6.15 -2.09 -11.45
C GLY A 64 -5.29 -1.10 -12.22
N GLY A 65 -5.84 0.08 -12.45
CA GLY A 65 -5.17 1.18 -13.15
C GLY A 65 -5.38 2.52 -12.45
N LYS A 66 -5.45 3.57 -13.25
CA LYS A 66 -5.56 4.94 -12.75
C LYS A 66 -6.79 5.16 -11.86
N ALA A 67 -7.95 4.56 -12.18
CA ALA A 67 -9.18 4.76 -11.41
C ALA A 67 -9.07 4.22 -9.98
N GLU A 68 -8.49 3.03 -9.81
CA GLU A 68 -8.24 2.42 -8.51
C GLU A 68 -7.20 3.24 -7.73
N TYR A 69 -6.14 3.67 -8.38
CA TYR A 69 -5.11 4.52 -7.79
C TYR A 69 -5.70 5.85 -7.28
N GLU A 70 -6.50 6.57 -8.09
CA GLU A 70 -7.15 7.82 -7.66
C GLU A 70 -8.10 7.61 -6.47
N THR A 71 -8.77 6.47 -6.43
CA THR A 71 -9.60 6.10 -5.28
C THR A 71 -8.78 5.94 -4.00
N ALA A 72 -7.65 5.23 -4.08
CA ALA A 72 -6.73 5.08 -2.95
C ALA A 72 -6.12 6.44 -2.54
N LEU A 73 -5.73 7.28 -3.51
CA LEU A 73 -5.20 8.62 -3.23
C LEU A 73 -6.23 9.52 -2.54
N ARG A 74 -7.48 9.49 -2.98
CA ARG A 74 -8.57 10.18 -2.29
C ARG A 74 -8.76 9.68 -0.86
N MET A 75 -8.77 8.36 -0.65
CA MET A 75 -8.90 7.77 0.69
C MET A 75 -7.71 8.10 1.59
N TYR A 76 -6.53 8.30 1.04
CA TYR A 76 -5.37 8.79 1.75
C TYR A 76 -5.54 10.25 2.20
N ARG A 77 -6.03 11.13 1.32
CA ARG A 77 -6.22 12.56 1.59
C ARG A 77 -7.43 12.85 2.46
N GLU A 78 -8.49 12.06 2.32
CA GLU A 78 -9.78 12.20 3.03
C GLU A 78 -10.12 10.89 3.78
N PRO A 79 -9.31 10.46 4.77
CA PRO A 79 -9.50 9.18 5.42
C PRO A 79 -10.66 9.23 6.43
N ARG A 80 -11.46 8.16 6.51
CA ARG A 80 -12.49 8.01 7.55
C ARG A 80 -11.87 7.70 8.92
N THR A 81 -10.74 7.01 8.94
CA THR A 81 -9.98 6.65 10.15
C THR A 81 -8.49 6.68 9.84
N PRO A 82 -7.62 6.85 10.87
CA PRO A 82 -6.16 6.74 10.68
C PRO A 82 -5.75 5.41 10.04
N LEU A 83 -6.44 4.32 10.36
CA LEU A 83 -6.16 3.00 9.81
C LEU A 83 -6.43 2.95 8.29
N HIS A 84 -7.54 3.55 7.83
CA HIS A 84 -7.85 3.64 6.40
C HIS A 84 -6.83 4.48 5.65
N ARG A 85 -6.31 5.54 6.26
CA ARG A 85 -5.21 6.34 5.71
C ARG A 85 -3.98 5.48 5.44
N ASN A 86 -3.56 4.67 6.43
CA ASN A 86 -2.40 3.80 6.30
C ASN A 86 -2.61 2.73 5.22
N TYR A 87 -3.81 2.14 5.16
CA TYR A 87 -4.15 1.16 4.12
C TYR A 87 -4.11 1.77 2.72
N ALA A 88 -4.65 2.97 2.56
CA ALA A 88 -4.63 3.69 1.30
C ALA A 88 -3.19 4.03 0.87
N LEU A 89 -2.35 4.49 1.80
CA LEU A 89 -0.95 4.79 1.53
C LEU A 89 -0.17 3.54 1.08
N MET A 90 -0.36 2.40 1.76
CA MET A 90 0.24 1.13 1.36
C MET A 90 -0.26 0.68 -0.03
N ALA A 91 -1.54 0.89 -0.33
CA ALA A 91 -2.11 0.55 -1.62
C ALA A 91 -1.50 1.36 -2.77
N LEU A 92 -1.23 2.66 -2.57
CA LEU A 92 -0.54 3.51 -3.56
C LEU A 92 0.83 2.94 -3.96
N GLY A 93 1.59 2.40 -2.98
CA GLY A 93 2.89 1.76 -3.24
C GLY A 93 2.82 0.41 -3.94
N SER A 94 1.63 -0.19 -4.08
CA SER A 94 1.45 -1.51 -4.69
C SER A 94 1.22 -1.49 -6.19
N THR A 95 1.03 -0.31 -6.81
CA THR A 95 0.80 -0.19 -8.26
C THR A 95 1.95 -0.75 -9.09
N HIS A 96 1.62 -1.36 -10.23
CA HIS A 96 2.62 -1.85 -11.20
C HIS A 96 2.82 -0.86 -12.38
N GLU A 97 1.99 0.16 -12.49
CA GLU A 97 2.03 1.12 -13.59
C GLU A 97 3.16 2.14 -13.37
N PRO A 98 4.15 2.24 -14.28
CA PRO A 98 5.33 3.09 -14.09
C PRO A 98 4.99 4.56 -13.80
N ALA A 99 4.02 5.13 -14.50
CA ALA A 99 3.61 6.52 -14.30
C ALA A 99 3.03 6.77 -12.89
N LEU A 100 2.30 5.78 -12.35
CA LEU A 100 1.73 5.86 -11.00
C LEU A 100 2.79 5.61 -9.93
N ILE A 101 3.80 4.77 -10.20
CA ILE A 101 4.97 4.60 -9.34
C ILE A 101 5.72 5.92 -9.19
N GLU A 102 6.04 6.60 -10.29
CA GLU A 102 6.71 7.92 -10.26
C GLU A 102 5.88 8.95 -9.48
N ARG A 103 4.56 8.95 -9.71
CA ARG A 103 3.67 9.84 -8.96
C ARG A 103 3.66 9.54 -7.47
N THR A 104 3.70 8.27 -7.06
CA THR A 104 3.76 7.87 -5.65
C THR A 104 5.08 8.29 -5.01
N ILE A 105 6.20 8.10 -5.70
CA ILE A 105 7.52 8.52 -5.24
C ILE A 105 7.55 10.05 -5.08
N LYS A 106 7.05 10.79 -6.07
CA LYS A 106 6.94 12.24 -6.00
C LYS A 106 6.11 12.70 -4.79
N LEU A 107 4.97 12.08 -4.55
CA LEU A 107 4.10 12.38 -3.41
C LEU A 107 4.82 12.24 -2.06
N VAL A 108 5.76 11.29 -1.94
CA VAL A 108 6.61 11.11 -0.75
C VAL A 108 7.60 12.25 -0.60
N PHE A 109 8.35 12.57 -1.64
CA PHE A 109 9.46 13.53 -1.57
C PHE A 109 9.01 15.00 -1.71
N ASP A 110 7.83 15.27 -2.25
CA ASP A 110 7.22 16.62 -2.25
C ASP A 110 6.59 17.00 -0.89
N GLY A 111 6.66 16.12 0.13
CA GLY A 111 6.22 16.40 1.49
C GLY A 111 4.71 16.23 1.73
N GLU A 112 3.97 15.62 0.80
CA GLU A 112 2.56 15.28 1.04
C GLU A 112 2.41 14.13 2.06
N VAL A 113 3.42 13.28 2.20
CA VAL A 113 3.44 12.19 3.18
C VAL A 113 4.18 12.67 4.42
N PRO A 114 3.54 12.69 5.60
CA PRO A 114 4.22 13.01 6.85
C PRO A 114 5.30 11.98 7.18
N LEU A 115 6.39 12.42 7.83
CA LEU A 115 7.54 11.57 8.19
C LEU A 115 7.14 10.32 8.99
N GLN A 116 6.15 10.42 9.84
CA GLN A 116 5.62 9.31 10.64
C GLN A 116 5.04 8.18 9.78
N ASP A 117 4.56 8.51 8.57
CA ASP A 117 3.92 7.57 7.65
C ASP A 117 4.93 6.95 6.65
N TYR A 118 6.18 7.43 6.63
CA TYR A 118 7.21 6.96 5.69
C TYR A 118 7.43 5.46 5.75
N THR A 119 7.40 4.87 6.94
CA THR A 119 7.59 3.41 7.10
C THR A 119 6.58 2.61 6.26
N TYR A 120 5.34 3.04 6.21
CA TYR A 120 4.29 2.33 5.45
C TYR A 120 4.51 2.41 3.95
N ILE A 121 4.78 3.61 3.43
CA ILE A 121 4.93 3.80 1.98
C ILE A 121 6.26 3.23 1.47
N PHE A 122 7.35 3.41 2.22
CA PHE A 122 8.64 2.83 1.85
C PHE A 122 8.60 1.31 1.85
N GLN A 123 7.95 0.68 2.84
CA GLN A 123 7.76 -0.77 2.86
C GLN A 123 6.95 -1.25 1.64
N ALA A 124 5.87 -0.56 1.30
CA ALA A 124 5.04 -0.91 0.16
C ALA A 124 5.80 -0.80 -1.16
N LEU A 125 6.49 0.34 -1.39
CA LEU A 125 7.29 0.56 -2.60
C LEU A 125 8.50 -0.38 -2.69
N ALA A 126 9.16 -0.68 -1.57
CA ALA A 126 10.33 -1.56 -1.55
C ALA A 126 9.97 -3.03 -1.81
N SER A 127 8.82 -3.49 -1.29
CA SER A 127 8.32 -4.86 -1.53
C SER A 127 7.78 -5.06 -2.96
N ASN A 128 7.47 -3.99 -3.66
CA ASN A 128 6.98 -4.03 -5.04
C ASN A 128 8.16 -4.10 -6.03
N VAL A 129 8.28 -5.21 -6.74
CA VAL A 129 9.38 -5.46 -7.70
C VAL A 129 9.49 -4.42 -8.82
N HIS A 130 8.38 -3.74 -9.15
CA HIS A 130 8.33 -2.73 -10.19
C HIS A 130 8.77 -1.34 -9.70
N SER A 131 8.72 -1.05 -8.40
CA SER A 131 9.05 0.26 -7.84
C SER A 131 10.33 0.30 -7.01
N ARG A 132 10.79 -0.83 -6.44
CA ARG A 132 11.91 -0.86 -5.49
C ARG A 132 13.20 -0.22 -6.00
N ARG A 133 13.56 -0.46 -7.28
CA ARG A 133 14.77 0.15 -7.88
C ARG A 133 14.62 1.66 -8.00
N ARG A 134 13.46 2.11 -8.44
CA ARG A 134 13.17 3.52 -8.60
C ARG A 134 13.11 4.25 -7.27
N LEU A 135 12.52 3.61 -6.25
CA LEU A 135 12.55 4.10 -4.87
C LEU A 135 13.99 4.28 -4.36
N TRP A 136 14.87 3.30 -4.61
CA TRP A 136 16.28 3.37 -4.21
C TRP A 136 16.99 4.55 -4.86
N GLU A 137 16.80 4.79 -6.16
CA GLU A 137 17.38 5.95 -6.84
C GLU A 137 16.87 7.27 -6.26
N ALA A 138 15.57 7.40 -6.01
CA ALA A 138 14.99 8.57 -5.39
C ALA A 138 15.51 8.79 -3.95
N THR A 139 15.64 7.70 -3.18
CA THR A 139 16.19 7.76 -1.81
C THR A 139 17.63 8.28 -1.80
N LYS A 140 18.46 7.87 -2.75
CA LYS A 140 19.83 8.40 -2.89
C LYS A 140 19.84 9.89 -3.24
N GLN A 141 18.96 10.31 -4.15
CA GLN A 141 18.86 11.70 -4.58
C GLN A 141 18.42 12.64 -3.44
N HIS A 142 17.55 12.18 -2.55
CA HIS A 142 17.01 12.94 -1.42
C HIS A 142 17.62 12.54 -0.07
N PHE A 143 18.81 11.91 -0.08
CA PHE A 143 19.39 11.33 1.14
C PHE A 143 19.68 12.39 2.22
N ASP A 144 20.21 13.55 1.83
CA ASP A 144 20.55 14.61 2.78
C ASP A 144 19.31 15.19 3.45
N GLU A 145 18.21 15.37 2.70
CA GLU A 145 16.92 15.82 3.23
C GLU A 145 16.32 14.80 4.20
N LEU A 146 16.36 13.52 3.80
CA LEU A 146 15.87 12.42 4.63
C LEU A 146 16.69 12.29 5.92
N SER A 147 18.03 12.33 5.80
CA SER A 147 18.91 12.21 6.95
C SER A 147 18.78 13.39 7.92
N GLY A 148 18.55 14.60 7.41
CA GLY A 148 18.28 15.79 8.20
C GLY A 148 16.93 15.69 8.94
N SER A 149 15.88 15.30 8.24
CA SER A 149 14.52 15.24 8.77
C SER A 149 14.29 14.06 9.73
N LEU A 150 15.02 12.96 9.56
CA LEU A 150 14.91 11.74 10.37
C LEU A 150 15.97 11.60 11.46
N ARG A 151 16.83 12.64 11.66
CA ARG A 151 17.83 12.66 12.73
C ARG A 151 17.18 12.44 14.10
N GLY A 152 17.68 11.43 14.82
CA GLY A 152 17.14 11.05 16.13
C GLY A 152 15.92 10.15 16.11
N ASN A 153 15.42 9.77 14.94
CA ASN A 153 14.29 8.88 14.78
C ASN A 153 14.73 7.52 14.22
N PHE A 154 14.21 6.42 14.78
CA PHE A 154 14.39 5.07 14.22
C PHE A 154 13.86 4.94 12.77
N GLY A 155 13.13 5.96 12.28
CA GLY A 155 12.56 6.00 10.94
C GLY A 155 13.59 5.91 9.81
N LEU A 156 14.76 6.56 9.93
CA LEU A 156 15.82 6.49 8.91
C LEU A 156 16.33 5.05 8.74
N MET A 157 16.56 4.35 9.84
CA MET A 157 16.96 2.94 9.80
C MET A 157 15.90 2.06 9.16
N GLY A 158 14.62 2.33 9.40
CA GLY A 158 13.50 1.63 8.76
C GLY A 158 13.46 1.84 7.25
N VAL A 159 13.65 3.07 6.79
CA VAL A 159 13.71 3.45 5.37
C VAL A 159 14.90 2.79 4.68
N VAL A 160 16.10 2.92 5.23
CA VAL A 160 17.33 2.33 4.67
C VAL A 160 17.23 0.80 4.65
N LYS A 161 16.76 0.20 5.75
CA LYS A 161 16.58 -1.26 5.85
C LYS A 161 15.56 -1.78 4.84
N ALA A 162 14.44 -1.10 4.63
CA ALA A 162 13.47 -1.48 3.63
C ALA A 162 14.11 -1.46 2.22
N CYS A 163 14.84 -0.41 1.86
CA CYS A 163 15.52 -0.32 0.58
C CYS A 163 16.58 -1.41 0.40
N LEU A 164 17.42 -1.66 1.41
CA LEU A 164 18.52 -2.62 1.33
C LEU A 164 18.03 -4.08 1.26
N LEU A 165 17.04 -4.46 2.08
CA LEU A 165 16.54 -5.83 2.11
C LEU A 165 15.91 -6.28 0.79
N TYR A 166 15.32 -5.35 0.05
CA TYR A 166 14.62 -5.66 -1.20
C TYR A 166 15.44 -5.36 -2.47
N THR A 167 16.58 -4.67 -2.36
CA THR A 167 17.47 -4.36 -3.49
C THR A 167 18.71 -5.25 -3.56
N SER A 168 19.05 -5.95 -2.47
CA SER A 168 20.13 -6.93 -2.51
C SER A 168 19.75 -8.12 -3.41
N PRO A 169 20.65 -8.56 -4.32
CA PRO A 169 20.44 -9.81 -5.03
C PRO A 169 20.33 -10.94 -3.99
N SER A 170 19.32 -11.80 -4.17
CA SER A 170 19.23 -13.04 -3.39
C SER A 170 20.49 -13.88 -3.67
N PRO A 171 21.12 -14.46 -2.65
CA PRO A 171 22.27 -15.35 -2.84
C PRO A 171 21.89 -16.57 -3.67
#